data_adcbb623d28e4b70aebeaeda41015710
#
_entry.id   adcbb623d28e4b70aebeaeda41015710
#
_cell.length_a   1.000
_cell.length_b   1.000
_cell.length_c   1.000
_cell.angle_alpha   90.00
_cell.angle_beta   90.00
_cell.angle_gamma   90.00
#
_symmetry.space_group_name_H-M   'P 1'
#
loop_
_entity.id
_entity.type
_entity.pdbx_description
1 polymer ?
#
loop_
_entity_poly.entity_id
_entity_poly.type
_entity_poly.pdbx_seq_one_letter_code
_entity_poly.pdbx_strand_id
1 'polypeptide(L)'
;MTTLHFNYKDVFRAPRLAFSPKKMWVQFLGFLAGWLGYFVLTYFAAGLAGAVTQGSVSCSMLWESYRLAPLGFGFVWWAKIIWALGIAWFVAWVLLADSAVSKITFEQLQGNDFYEVKEAWGFALKNWASVVMTPVAIFLFAAFFAVCGIVLGLWGKIPWVGEVSVALLWALIFPTCLFIAFLLVVLFFSRWLAPAVVGTTKSDTFDTIFECFSCVASQAWRLVVYSALLGFLMVLGGWVFFYFCGQAFVIAHRILGAQWALGMGQKYTEVFAYGLNLLPPFRMVLVEFLSRVPCCGGPLASLVYGGGMAGLPVPGAPGVNLLFHPTGEAMGMLPLVGKISGFITGISLWLLFLFLVSYPKAISSVGYSLIFIVLTKKKDNKNLLEKKEKKEEWKMPEVPKAEETKAPEAPKPPVPPVPPAPPAPPKPPAPPAPPAPKP
;
A
#
# COMPACT_ATOMS: atom_id res chain seq x y z
N MET A 1 1.27 19.38 16.74
CA MET A 1 2.10 19.30 15.52
C MET A 1 3.35 18.50 15.83
N THR A 2 3.58 17.41 15.16
CA THR A 2 4.83 16.63 15.30
C THR A 2 5.92 17.36 14.53
N THR A 3 6.88 17.95 15.24
CA THR A 3 8.04 18.60 14.60
C THR A 3 8.86 17.55 13.86
N LEU A 4 8.97 17.66 12.54
CA LEU A 4 9.84 16.85 11.70
C LEU A 4 11.24 17.49 11.66
N HIS A 5 12.26 16.64 11.84
CA HIS A 5 13.66 17.07 11.79
C HIS A 5 14.21 17.07 10.35
N PHE A 6 13.45 16.57 9.36
CA PHE A 6 13.83 16.40 7.96
C PHE A 6 15.13 15.60 7.77
N ASN A 7 15.29 14.57 8.60
CA ASN A 7 16.46 13.67 8.62
C ASN A 7 15.99 12.20 8.63
N TYR A 8 16.98 11.29 8.52
CA TYR A 8 16.74 9.84 8.65
C TYR A 8 15.99 9.45 9.93
N LYS A 9 16.10 10.24 11.01
CA LYS A 9 15.38 10.02 12.29
C LYS A 9 13.86 10.03 12.13
N ASP A 10 13.35 10.74 11.14
CA ASP A 10 11.90 10.78 10.91
C ASP A 10 11.38 9.48 10.31
N VAL A 11 12.21 8.72 9.60
CA VAL A 11 11.87 7.39 9.07
C VAL A 11 11.59 6.39 10.20
N PHE A 12 12.30 6.49 11.34
CA PHE A 12 12.04 5.64 12.51
C PHE A 12 10.65 5.83 13.13
N ARG A 13 9.98 6.93 12.82
CA ARG A 13 8.59 7.16 13.27
C ARG A 13 7.56 6.40 12.43
N ALA A 14 7.94 5.85 11.27
CA ALA A 14 7.03 5.17 10.36
C ALA A 14 6.25 4.02 11.03
N PRO A 15 6.85 3.08 11.80
CA PRO A 15 6.10 2.01 12.45
C PRO A 15 5.05 2.53 13.44
N ARG A 16 5.42 3.55 14.25
CA ARG A 16 4.50 4.17 15.22
C ARG A 16 3.34 4.89 14.52
N LEU A 17 3.62 5.64 13.47
CA LEU A 17 2.59 6.35 12.70
C LEU A 17 1.69 5.40 11.89
N ALA A 18 2.23 4.25 11.47
CA ALA A 18 1.50 3.22 10.75
C ALA A 18 0.59 2.40 11.67
N PHE A 19 0.95 2.27 12.95
CA PHE A 19 0.15 1.57 13.97
C PHE A 19 -1.08 2.41 14.34
N SER A 20 -1.95 2.58 13.36
CA SER A 20 -3.23 3.29 13.47
C SER A 20 -4.32 2.42 12.85
N PRO A 21 -5.40 2.12 13.59
CA PRO A 21 -6.50 1.30 13.06
C PRO A 21 -7.05 1.82 11.73
N LYS A 22 -7.14 3.15 11.57
CA LYS A 22 -7.60 3.78 10.31
C LYS A 22 -6.74 3.39 9.11
N LYS A 23 -5.41 3.45 9.25
CA LYS A 23 -4.45 3.17 8.16
C LYS A 23 -4.39 1.67 7.84
N MET A 24 -4.39 0.83 8.87
CA MET A 24 -4.45 -0.63 8.70
C MET A 24 -5.75 -1.05 8.02
N TRP A 25 -6.88 -0.45 8.40
CA TRP A 25 -8.18 -0.72 7.79
C TRP A 25 -8.21 -0.32 6.30
N VAL A 26 -7.64 0.82 5.94
CA VAL A 26 -7.51 1.25 4.54
C VAL A 26 -6.70 0.25 3.72
N GLN A 27 -5.56 -0.21 4.23
CA GLN A 27 -4.74 -1.22 3.56
C GLN A 27 -5.47 -2.56 3.44
N PHE A 28 -6.17 -2.99 4.50
CA PHE A 28 -6.98 -4.19 4.48
C PHE A 28 -8.07 -4.14 3.40
N LEU A 29 -8.80 -3.03 3.29
CA LEU A 29 -9.80 -2.84 2.25
C LEU A 29 -9.19 -2.88 0.84
N GLY A 30 -8.00 -2.31 0.65
CA GLY A 30 -7.27 -2.38 -0.61
C GLY A 30 -6.88 -3.80 -0.97
N PHE A 31 -6.35 -4.57 -0.03
CA PHE A 31 -6.06 -5.99 -0.22
C PHE A 31 -7.31 -6.81 -0.52
N LEU A 32 -8.40 -6.56 0.21
CA LEU A 32 -9.65 -7.27 0.02
C LEU A 32 -10.24 -7.01 -1.38
N ALA A 33 -10.34 -5.75 -1.80
CA ALA A 33 -10.87 -5.37 -3.11
C ALA A 33 -9.97 -5.90 -4.25
N GLY A 34 -8.66 -5.80 -4.07
CA GLY A 34 -7.68 -6.35 -5.00
C GLY A 34 -7.79 -7.87 -5.13
N TRP A 35 -7.87 -8.57 -4.00
CA TRP A 35 -8.00 -10.03 -3.97
C TRP A 35 -9.30 -10.50 -4.61
N LEU A 36 -10.44 -9.84 -4.37
CA LEU A 36 -11.71 -10.22 -4.99
C LEU A 36 -11.65 -10.20 -6.52
N GLY A 37 -11.10 -9.13 -7.11
CA GLY A 37 -10.93 -9.07 -8.57
C GLY A 37 -9.92 -10.09 -9.10
N TYR A 38 -8.79 -10.26 -8.41
CA TYR A 38 -7.80 -11.28 -8.74
C TYR A 38 -8.42 -12.69 -8.71
N PHE A 39 -9.18 -13.00 -7.67
CA PHE A 39 -9.87 -14.28 -7.51
C PHE A 39 -10.82 -14.55 -8.68
N VAL A 40 -11.71 -13.61 -9.00
CA VAL A 40 -12.68 -13.75 -10.09
C VAL A 40 -11.96 -13.95 -11.43
N LEU A 41 -10.95 -13.12 -11.76
CA LEU A 41 -10.22 -13.20 -13.01
C LEU A 41 -9.41 -14.50 -13.13
N THR A 42 -8.84 -14.99 -12.02
CA THR A 42 -8.07 -16.24 -12.02
C THR A 42 -8.98 -17.45 -12.22
N TYR A 43 -10.14 -17.50 -11.57
CA TYR A 43 -11.12 -18.56 -11.79
C TYR A 43 -11.70 -18.51 -13.20
N PHE A 44 -11.94 -17.34 -13.74
CA PHE A 44 -12.36 -17.16 -15.13
C PHE A 44 -11.30 -17.69 -16.12
N ALA A 45 -10.03 -17.34 -15.90
CA ALA A 45 -8.91 -17.85 -16.70
C ALA A 45 -8.80 -19.38 -16.63
N ALA A 46 -8.93 -19.94 -15.41
CA ALA A 46 -8.87 -21.39 -15.19
C ALA A 46 -10.04 -22.12 -15.86
N GLY A 47 -11.25 -21.58 -15.76
CA GLY A 47 -12.44 -22.14 -16.40
C GLY A 47 -12.33 -22.17 -17.93
N LEU A 48 -11.88 -21.06 -18.54
CA LEU A 48 -11.64 -20.99 -19.96
C LEU A 48 -10.52 -21.96 -20.41
N ALA A 49 -9.41 -22.03 -19.67
CA ALA A 49 -8.32 -22.94 -19.98
C ALA A 49 -8.79 -24.41 -19.94
N GLY A 50 -9.55 -24.78 -18.92
CA GLY A 50 -10.09 -26.12 -18.78
C GLY A 50 -11.13 -26.47 -19.84
N ALA A 51 -12.02 -25.54 -20.17
CA ALA A 51 -13.02 -25.74 -21.24
C ALA A 51 -12.39 -26.00 -22.61
N VAL A 52 -11.28 -25.29 -22.92
CA VAL A 52 -10.57 -25.45 -24.19
C VAL A 52 -9.71 -26.74 -24.23
N THR A 53 -9.10 -27.14 -23.11
CA THR A 53 -8.15 -28.27 -23.07
C THR A 53 -8.83 -29.62 -22.80
N GLN A 54 -9.92 -29.63 -22.01
CA GLN A 54 -10.58 -30.85 -21.51
C GLN A 54 -12.05 -30.97 -21.96
N GLY A 55 -12.59 -30.01 -22.71
CA GLY A 55 -13.95 -30.05 -23.28
C GLY A 55 -15.06 -29.74 -22.27
N SER A 56 -14.91 -30.07 -20.99
CA SER A 56 -15.84 -29.72 -19.93
C SER A 56 -15.12 -29.68 -18.58
N VAL A 57 -15.31 -28.62 -17.84
CA VAL A 57 -14.76 -28.47 -16.48
C VAL A 57 -15.89 -28.21 -15.52
N SER A 58 -16.02 -29.05 -14.50
CA SER A 58 -16.98 -28.80 -13.42
C SER A 58 -16.44 -27.77 -12.44
N CYS A 59 -17.32 -26.94 -11.88
CA CYS A 59 -16.94 -25.97 -10.84
C CYS A 59 -16.28 -26.64 -9.63
N SER A 60 -16.65 -27.91 -9.33
CA SER A 60 -16.05 -28.67 -8.23
C SER A 60 -14.56 -28.96 -8.46
N MET A 61 -14.17 -29.33 -9.68
CA MET A 61 -12.76 -29.58 -10.03
C MET A 61 -11.92 -28.32 -9.94
N LEU A 62 -12.44 -27.18 -10.40
CA LEU A 62 -11.76 -25.89 -10.26
C LEU A 62 -11.57 -25.52 -8.79
N TRP A 63 -12.63 -25.74 -7.97
CA TRP A 63 -12.58 -25.45 -6.55
C TRP A 63 -11.54 -26.32 -5.81
N GLU A 64 -11.48 -27.61 -6.13
CA GLU A 64 -10.49 -28.51 -5.52
C GLU A 64 -9.06 -28.14 -5.89
N SER A 65 -8.83 -27.63 -7.11
CA SER A 65 -7.52 -27.25 -7.60
C SER A 65 -7.03 -25.92 -7.06
N TYR A 66 -7.89 -24.90 -6.97
CA TYR A 66 -7.49 -23.50 -6.73
C TYR A 66 -7.92 -22.94 -5.38
N ARG A 67 -9.01 -23.43 -4.79
CA ARG A 67 -9.52 -23.03 -3.46
C ARG A 67 -9.60 -21.50 -3.31
N LEU A 68 -9.37 -20.95 -2.10
CA LEU A 68 -9.46 -19.51 -1.81
C LEU A 68 -8.27 -18.67 -2.29
N ALA A 69 -7.15 -19.29 -2.61
CA ALA A 69 -5.93 -18.59 -3.04
C ALA A 69 -5.36 -19.19 -4.33
N PRO A 70 -5.99 -18.93 -5.48
CA PRO A 70 -5.61 -19.53 -6.74
C PRO A 70 -4.25 -18.99 -7.25
N LEU A 71 -3.41 -19.89 -7.78
CA LEU A 71 -2.15 -19.56 -8.44
C LEU A 71 -2.17 -20.06 -9.89
N GLY A 72 -1.94 -19.16 -10.83
CA GLY A 72 -2.07 -19.43 -12.27
C GLY A 72 -0.79 -19.87 -13.01
N PHE A 73 0.23 -20.37 -12.30
CA PHE A 73 1.51 -20.72 -12.91
C PHE A 73 1.41 -21.79 -14.01
N GLY A 74 0.48 -22.75 -13.87
CA GLY A 74 0.26 -23.84 -14.80
C GLY A 74 -0.62 -23.52 -16.01
N PHE A 75 -1.09 -22.29 -16.18
CA PHE A 75 -2.00 -21.93 -17.26
C PHE A 75 -1.34 -21.94 -18.65
N VAL A 76 -2.15 -22.19 -19.69
CA VAL A 76 -1.78 -22.01 -21.09
C VAL A 76 -1.45 -20.53 -21.35
N TRP A 77 -0.59 -20.24 -22.33
CA TRP A 77 -0.05 -18.89 -22.56
C TRP A 77 -1.12 -17.78 -22.67
N TRP A 78 -2.25 -18.02 -23.35
CA TRP A 78 -3.34 -17.05 -23.47
C TRP A 78 -4.13 -16.87 -22.15
N ALA A 79 -4.31 -17.94 -21.36
CA ALA A 79 -4.94 -17.82 -20.03
C ALA A 79 -4.04 -17.08 -19.02
N LYS A 80 -2.71 -17.14 -19.22
CA LYS A 80 -1.75 -16.32 -18.46
C LYS A 80 -1.97 -14.83 -18.68
N ILE A 81 -2.47 -14.38 -19.83
CA ILE A 81 -2.78 -12.97 -20.08
C ILE A 81 -3.93 -12.52 -19.16
N ILE A 82 -5.00 -13.32 -19.07
CA ILE A 82 -6.14 -13.01 -18.20
C ILE A 82 -5.70 -13.04 -16.73
N TRP A 83 -4.88 -14.01 -16.34
CA TRP A 83 -4.31 -14.07 -15.00
C TRP A 83 -3.42 -12.87 -14.69
N ALA A 84 -2.60 -12.42 -15.65
CA ALA A 84 -1.79 -11.20 -15.50
C ALA A 84 -2.64 -9.94 -15.31
N LEU A 85 -3.80 -9.85 -15.98
CA LEU A 85 -4.78 -8.78 -15.74
C LEU A 85 -5.32 -8.84 -14.31
N GLY A 86 -5.53 -10.03 -13.75
CA GLY A 86 -5.90 -10.23 -12.35
C GLY A 86 -4.83 -9.71 -11.38
N ILE A 87 -3.56 -9.98 -11.67
CA ILE A 87 -2.42 -9.45 -10.89
C ILE A 87 -2.35 -7.92 -11.01
N ALA A 88 -2.52 -7.39 -12.22
CA ALA A 88 -2.52 -5.94 -12.43
C ALA A 88 -3.65 -5.24 -11.66
N TRP A 89 -4.84 -5.85 -11.63
CA TRP A 89 -5.97 -5.41 -10.81
C TRP A 89 -5.61 -5.37 -9.32
N PHE A 90 -5.03 -6.46 -8.80
CA PHE A 90 -4.60 -6.52 -7.41
C PHE A 90 -3.60 -5.42 -7.07
N VAL A 91 -2.57 -5.26 -7.90
CA VAL A 91 -1.55 -4.23 -7.73
C VAL A 91 -2.15 -2.82 -7.77
N ALA A 92 -3.08 -2.55 -8.68
CA ALA A 92 -3.75 -1.25 -8.78
C ALA A 92 -4.49 -0.90 -7.48
N TRP A 93 -5.26 -1.82 -6.89
CA TRP A 93 -5.95 -1.59 -5.63
C TRP A 93 -4.98 -1.39 -4.45
N VAL A 94 -3.87 -2.11 -4.43
CA VAL A 94 -2.82 -1.90 -3.41
C VAL A 94 -2.19 -0.51 -3.55
N LEU A 95 -1.90 -0.05 -4.76
CA LEU A 95 -1.37 1.30 -5.01
C LEU A 95 -2.37 2.40 -4.60
N LEU A 96 -3.67 2.19 -4.85
CA LEU A 96 -4.72 3.12 -4.41
C LEU A 96 -4.80 3.19 -2.88
N ALA A 97 -4.73 2.05 -2.20
CA ALA A 97 -4.68 2.00 -0.74
C ALA A 97 -3.43 2.70 -0.19
N ASP A 98 -2.26 2.53 -0.83
CA ASP A 98 -1.02 3.23 -0.49
C ASP A 98 -1.20 4.75 -0.61
N SER A 99 -1.85 5.23 -1.66
CA SER A 99 -2.14 6.67 -1.87
C SER A 99 -3.11 7.20 -0.81
N ALA A 100 -4.15 6.44 -0.45
CA ALA A 100 -5.08 6.81 0.61
C ALA A 100 -4.38 6.90 1.98
N VAL A 101 -3.52 5.92 2.33
CA VAL A 101 -2.73 5.95 3.57
C VAL A 101 -1.73 7.11 3.57
N SER A 102 -1.11 7.39 2.42
CA SER A 102 -0.20 8.54 2.25
C SER A 102 -0.94 9.85 2.52
N LYS A 103 -2.17 10.00 2.02
CA LYS A 103 -3.02 11.16 2.26
C LYS A 103 -3.38 11.33 3.73
N ILE A 104 -3.84 10.26 4.39
CA ILE A 104 -4.13 10.28 5.84
C ILE A 104 -2.87 10.70 6.63
N THR A 105 -1.71 10.17 6.25
CA THR A 105 -0.45 10.47 6.93
C THR A 105 -0.06 11.93 6.75
N PHE A 106 -0.23 12.47 5.56
CA PHE A 106 0.07 13.87 5.25
C PHE A 106 -0.84 14.82 6.03
N GLU A 107 -2.15 14.59 6.05
CA GLU A 107 -3.12 15.38 6.82
C GLU A 107 -2.83 15.31 8.33
N GLN A 108 -2.48 14.12 8.84
CA GLN A 108 -2.08 13.94 10.23
C GLN A 108 -0.82 14.75 10.58
N LEU A 109 0.17 14.80 9.69
CA LEU A 109 1.38 15.61 9.90
C LEU A 109 1.09 17.12 9.87
N GLN A 110 0.07 17.54 9.13
CA GLN A 110 -0.43 18.92 9.14
C GLN A 110 -1.29 19.27 10.35
N GLY A 111 -1.56 18.30 11.26
CA GLY A 111 -2.36 18.47 12.47
C GLY A 111 -3.85 18.19 12.30
N ASN A 112 -4.27 17.62 11.19
CA ASN A 112 -5.63 17.15 10.99
C ASN A 112 -5.74 15.65 11.30
N ASP A 113 -5.93 15.30 12.57
CA ASP A 113 -6.04 13.91 13.02
C ASP A 113 -7.43 13.30 12.75
N PHE A 114 -8.42 14.13 12.40
CA PHE A 114 -9.80 13.69 12.16
C PHE A 114 -10.12 13.31 10.73
N TYR A 115 -9.12 13.38 9.82
CA TYR A 115 -9.33 12.99 8.43
C TYR A 115 -9.89 11.56 8.32
N GLU A 116 -11.02 11.41 7.63
CA GLU A 116 -11.78 10.17 7.58
C GLU A 116 -11.27 9.19 6.53
N VAL A 117 -11.51 7.89 6.78
CA VAL A 117 -11.21 6.80 5.82
C VAL A 117 -11.96 6.98 4.51
N LYS A 118 -13.25 7.41 4.58
CA LYS A 118 -14.09 7.66 3.40
C LYS A 118 -13.51 8.76 2.50
N GLU A 119 -13.03 9.84 3.10
CA GLU A 119 -12.40 10.95 2.37
C GLU A 119 -11.09 10.52 1.71
N ALA A 120 -10.29 9.68 2.41
CA ALA A 120 -9.05 9.14 1.88
C ALA A 120 -9.28 8.26 0.65
N TRP A 121 -10.27 7.38 0.70
CA TRP A 121 -10.66 6.56 -0.43
C TRP A 121 -11.25 7.40 -1.57
N GLY A 122 -12.10 8.38 -1.27
CA GLY A 122 -12.62 9.33 -2.27
C GLY A 122 -11.50 10.06 -2.99
N PHE A 123 -10.46 10.50 -2.24
CA PHE A 123 -9.26 11.11 -2.81
C PHE A 123 -8.48 10.13 -3.71
N ALA A 124 -8.19 8.91 -3.24
CA ALA A 124 -7.43 7.92 -3.98
C ALA A 124 -8.14 7.51 -5.28
N LEU A 125 -9.45 7.26 -5.21
CA LEU A 125 -10.27 6.91 -6.38
C LEU A 125 -10.39 8.07 -7.38
N LYS A 126 -10.45 9.32 -6.92
CA LYS A 126 -10.47 10.49 -7.82
C LYS A 126 -9.15 10.64 -8.59
N ASN A 127 -8.02 10.28 -7.95
CA ASN A 127 -6.67 10.42 -8.53
C ASN A 127 -6.10 9.04 -8.95
N TRP A 128 -6.95 8.05 -9.23
CA TRP A 128 -6.51 6.69 -9.56
C TRP A 128 -5.55 6.65 -10.76
N ALA A 129 -5.82 7.49 -11.77
CA ALA A 129 -4.99 7.56 -12.97
C ALA A 129 -3.56 8.00 -12.63
N SER A 130 -3.37 9.04 -11.82
CA SER A 130 -2.04 9.50 -11.43
C SER A 130 -1.25 8.43 -10.67
N VAL A 131 -1.93 7.64 -9.83
CA VAL A 131 -1.28 6.61 -9.03
C VAL A 131 -0.92 5.38 -9.85
N VAL A 132 -1.85 4.89 -10.68
CA VAL A 132 -1.70 3.63 -11.42
C VAL A 132 -0.96 3.85 -12.74
N MET A 133 -1.26 4.95 -13.46
CA MET A 133 -0.65 5.20 -14.76
C MET A 133 0.81 5.61 -14.67
N THR A 134 1.28 6.19 -13.55
CA THR A 134 2.69 6.56 -13.39
C THR A 134 3.64 5.38 -13.56
N PRO A 135 3.55 4.28 -12.80
CA PRO A 135 4.44 3.12 -13.03
C PRO A 135 4.19 2.46 -14.38
N VAL A 136 2.94 2.46 -14.89
CA VAL A 136 2.62 1.90 -16.21
C VAL A 136 3.28 2.72 -17.33
N ALA A 137 3.22 4.04 -17.26
CA ALA A 137 3.85 4.91 -18.24
C ALA A 137 5.38 4.76 -18.26
N ILE A 138 6.02 4.67 -17.10
CA ILE A 138 7.47 4.43 -16.99
C ILE A 138 7.83 3.06 -17.60
N PHE A 139 7.01 2.03 -17.31
CA PHE A 139 7.19 0.70 -17.88
C PHE A 139 7.05 0.71 -19.40
N LEU A 140 6.01 1.36 -19.93
CA LEU A 140 5.80 1.48 -21.39
C LEU A 140 6.95 2.23 -22.06
N PHE A 141 7.46 3.26 -21.40
CA PHE A 141 8.61 4.02 -21.91
C PHE A 141 9.89 3.17 -21.94
N ALA A 142 10.17 2.38 -20.91
CA ALA A 142 11.28 1.43 -20.91
C ALA A 142 11.08 0.32 -21.97
N ALA A 143 9.85 -0.21 -22.11
CA ALA A 143 9.50 -1.20 -23.11
C ALA A 143 9.67 -0.69 -24.54
N PHE A 144 9.34 0.57 -24.80
CA PHE A 144 9.56 1.21 -26.11
C PHE A 144 11.04 1.14 -26.53
N PHE A 145 11.96 1.53 -25.66
CA PHE A 145 13.40 1.44 -25.95
C PHE A 145 13.87 -0.03 -26.12
N ALA A 146 13.32 -0.94 -25.32
CA ALA A 146 13.63 -2.36 -25.46
C ALA A 146 13.18 -2.91 -26.83
N VAL A 147 11.99 -2.53 -27.31
CA VAL A 147 11.49 -2.90 -28.64
C VAL A 147 12.36 -2.30 -29.73
N CYS A 148 12.78 -1.04 -29.63
CA CYS A 148 13.73 -0.43 -30.56
C CYS A 148 15.07 -1.24 -30.61
N GLY A 149 15.56 -1.70 -29.45
CA GLY A 149 16.72 -2.58 -29.37
C GLY A 149 16.52 -3.92 -30.06
N ILE A 150 15.34 -4.55 -29.92
CA ILE A 150 14.99 -5.80 -30.62
C ILE A 150 14.97 -5.58 -32.12
N VAL A 151 14.35 -4.49 -32.59
CA VAL A 151 14.33 -4.16 -34.06
C VAL A 151 15.74 -3.97 -34.58
N LEU A 152 16.60 -3.27 -33.83
CA LEU A 152 18.01 -3.10 -34.20
C LEU A 152 18.75 -4.47 -34.24
N GLY A 153 18.46 -5.35 -33.27
CA GLY A 153 19.02 -6.71 -33.26
C GLY A 153 18.55 -7.57 -34.44
N LEU A 154 17.30 -7.41 -34.89
CA LEU A 154 16.79 -8.05 -36.09
C LEU A 154 17.47 -7.53 -37.38
N TRP A 155 17.68 -6.20 -37.42
CA TRP A 155 18.47 -5.57 -38.50
C TRP A 155 19.91 -6.11 -38.56
N GLY A 156 20.55 -6.30 -37.42
CA GLY A 156 21.90 -6.86 -37.30
C GLY A 156 22.05 -8.30 -37.87
N LYS A 157 20.96 -9.04 -38.11
CA LYS A 157 21.00 -10.37 -38.73
C LYS A 157 21.30 -10.33 -40.26
N ILE A 158 21.21 -9.15 -40.89
CA ILE A 158 21.53 -8.99 -42.30
C ILE A 158 23.02 -9.10 -42.49
N PRO A 159 23.54 -10.07 -43.32
CA PRO A 159 24.97 -10.27 -43.49
C PRO A 159 25.64 -9.00 -44.01
N TRP A 160 26.85 -8.69 -43.54
CA TRP A 160 27.69 -7.55 -43.88
C TRP A 160 27.12 -6.20 -43.51
N VAL A 161 25.95 -5.81 -44.01
CA VAL A 161 25.36 -4.46 -43.78
C VAL A 161 24.88 -4.32 -42.35
N GLY A 162 24.15 -5.33 -41.85
CA GLY A 162 23.63 -5.30 -40.47
C GLY A 162 24.74 -5.33 -39.42
N GLU A 163 25.72 -6.19 -39.59
CA GLU A 163 26.85 -6.36 -38.67
C GLU A 163 27.67 -5.08 -38.55
N VAL A 164 28.05 -4.49 -39.71
CA VAL A 164 28.85 -3.26 -39.75
C VAL A 164 28.08 -2.07 -39.15
N SER A 165 26.79 -1.95 -39.50
CA SER A 165 25.95 -0.85 -38.98
C SER A 165 25.74 -0.95 -37.48
N VAL A 166 25.49 -2.14 -36.93
CA VAL A 166 25.37 -2.33 -35.46
C VAL A 166 26.70 -2.04 -34.76
N ALA A 167 27.83 -2.49 -35.35
CA ALA A 167 29.14 -2.19 -34.80
C ALA A 167 29.41 -0.67 -34.77
N LEU A 168 29.04 0.07 -35.80
CA LEU A 168 29.18 1.54 -35.83
C LEU A 168 28.25 2.24 -34.81
N LEU A 169 27.03 1.71 -34.61
CA LEU A 169 26.06 2.26 -33.69
C LEU A 169 26.33 1.88 -32.23
N TRP A 170 27.37 1.08 -31.93
CA TRP A 170 27.65 0.63 -30.57
C TRP A 170 27.81 1.79 -29.57
N ALA A 171 28.42 2.90 -30.01
CA ALA A 171 28.56 4.10 -29.21
C ALA A 171 27.21 4.74 -28.78
N LEU A 172 26.13 4.50 -29.56
CA LEU A 172 24.78 4.95 -29.24
C LEU A 172 23.99 3.88 -28.46
N ILE A 173 24.23 2.60 -28.75
CA ILE A 173 23.55 1.48 -28.10
C ILE A 173 23.88 1.46 -26.60
N PHE A 174 25.15 1.62 -26.23
CA PHE A 174 25.58 1.56 -24.83
C PHE A 174 24.88 2.60 -23.94
N PRO A 175 24.88 3.92 -24.23
CA PRO A 175 24.13 4.88 -23.42
C PRO A 175 22.62 4.66 -23.43
N THR A 176 22.05 4.12 -24.50
CA THR A 176 20.63 3.74 -24.53
C THR A 176 20.34 2.60 -23.56
N CYS A 177 21.17 1.58 -23.52
CA CYS A 177 21.06 0.49 -22.54
C CYS A 177 21.23 0.99 -21.10
N LEU A 178 22.16 1.93 -20.87
CA LEU A 178 22.31 2.56 -19.56
C LEU A 178 21.08 3.37 -19.16
N PHE A 179 20.45 4.06 -20.12
CA PHE A 179 19.20 4.76 -19.89
C PHE A 179 18.04 3.82 -19.57
N ILE A 180 17.93 2.68 -20.27
CA ILE A 180 16.95 1.63 -19.91
C ILE A 180 17.19 1.13 -18.50
N ALA A 181 18.44 0.86 -18.10
CA ALA A 181 18.76 0.45 -16.73
C ALA A 181 18.33 1.51 -15.71
N PHE A 182 18.55 2.80 -15.99
CA PHE A 182 18.05 3.89 -15.16
C PHE A 182 16.52 3.92 -15.07
N LEU A 183 15.81 3.74 -16.20
CA LEU A 183 14.35 3.66 -16.23
C LEU A 183 13.82 2.51 -15.37
N LEU A 184 14.49 1.35 -15.38
CA LEU A 184 14.12 0.22 -14.52
C LEU A 184 14.31 0.52 -13.03
N VAL A 185 15.34 1.27 -12.66
CA VAL A 185 15.53 1.75 -11.28
C VAL A 185 14.40 2.72 -10.90
N VAL A 186 14.06 3.68 -11.76
CA VAL A 186 12.93 4.60 -11.53
C VAL A 186 11.62 3.83 -11.40
N LEU A 187 11.37 2.84 -12.27
CA LEU A 187 10.20 1.97 -12.22
C LEU A 187 10.13 1.20 -10.89
N PHE A 188 11.26 0.68 -10.42
CA PHE A 188 11.33 -0.04 -9.14
C PHE A 188 10.89 0.85 -7.98
N PHE A 189 11.37 2.08 -7.91
CA PHE A 189 10.99 3.00 -6.83
C PHE A 189 9.61 3.65 -7.04
N SER A 190 9.16 3.83 -8.28
CA SER A 190 7.91 4.52 -8.59
C SER A 190 6.68 3.86 -7.98
N ARG A 191 6.67 2.53 -7.84
CA ARG A 191 5.54 1.80 -7.26
C ARG A 191 5.24 2.17 -5.80
N TRP A 192 6.25 2.66 -5.06
CA TRP A 192 6.07 3.17 -3.69
C TRP A 192 6.05 4.69 -3.64
N LEU A 193 6.85 5.32 -4.50
CA LEU A 193 6.99 6.77 -4.50
C LEU A 193 5.79 7.46 -5.13
N ALA A 194 5.21 6.92 -6.23
CA ALA A 194 4.07 7.54 -6.90
C ALA A 194 2.84 7.69 -5.98
N PRO A 195 2.39 6.66 -5.20
CA PRO A 195 1.33 6.84 -4.23
C PRO A 195 1.65 7.89 -3.16
N ALA A 196 2.92 7.97 -2.73
CA ALA A 196 3.37 8.96 -1.75
C ALA A 196 3.35 10.39 -2.32
N VAL A 197 3.82 10.58 -3.56
CA VAL A 197 3.79 11.86 -4.27
C VAL A 197 2.35 12.34 -4.42
N VAL A 198 1.47 11.53 -5.03
CA VAL A 198 0.06 11.89 -5.26
C VAL A 198 -0.65 12.17 -3.92
N GLY A 199 -0.43 11.34 -2.90
CA GLY A 199 -1.04 11.51 -1.57
C GLY A 199 -0.65 12.81 -0.87
N THR A 200 0.55 13.34 -1.13
CA THR A 200 1.06 14.56 -0.49
C THR A 200 0.85 15.82 -1.32
N THR A 201 1.02 15.76 -2.64
CA THR A 201 1.02 16.95 -3.52
C THR A 201 -0.24 17.09 -4.37
N LYS A 202 -1.07 16.04 -4.51
CA LYS A 202 -2.21 15.98 -5.44
C LYS A 202 -1.79 16.20 -6.91
N SER A 203 -0.58 15.73 -7.27
CA SER A 203 -0.01 15.91 -8.60
C SER A 203 -0.76 15.09 -9.65
N ASP A 204 -0.78 15.59 -10.89
CA ASP A 204 -1.21 14.84 -12.06
C ASP A 204 -0.19 13.76 -12.44
N THR A 205 -0.54 12.90 -13.40
CA THR A 205 0.31 11.78 -13.83
C THR A 205 1.69 12.23 -14.29
N PHE A 206 1.75 13.29 -15.12
CA PHE A 206 3.01 13.83 -15.63
C PHE A 206 3.89 14.39 -14.52
N ASP A 207 3.33 15.22 -13.67
CA ASP A 207 4.05 15.78 -12.52
C ASP A 207 4.57 14.68 -11.61
N THR A 208 3.77 13.63 -11.39
CA THR A 208 4.17 12.49 -10.56
C THR A 208 5.33 11.71 -11.18
N ILE A 209 5.32 11.52 -12.52
CA ILE A 209 6.43 10.89 -13.24
C ILE A 209 7.71 11.74 -13.06
N PHE A 210 7.64 13.04 -13.32
CA PHE A 210 8.80 13.92 -13.17
C PHE A 210 9.34 13.99 -11.74
N GLU A 211 8.46 14.00 -10.74
CA GLU A 211 8.87 13.96 -9.33
C GLU A 211 9.56 12.64 -8.99
N CYS A 212 9.07 11.49 -9.49
CA CYS A 212 9.73 10.19 -9.31
C CYS A 212 11.12 10.19 -9.95
N PHE A 213 11.25 10.65 -11.21
CA PHE A 213 12.53 10.78 -11.89
C PHE A 213 13.49 11.70 -11.14
N SER A 214 12.99 12.85 -10.73
CA SER A 214 13.78 13.86 -10.03
C SER A 214 14.27 13.37 -8.67
N CYS A 215 13.44 12.65 -7.91
CA CYS A 215 13.86 12.05 -6.63
C CYS A 215 14.96 11.00 -6.83
N VAL A 216 14.83 10.15 -7.86
CA VAL A 216 15.82 9.11 -8.15
C VAL A 216 17.10 9.72 -8.70
N ALA A 217 17.01 10.67 -9.63
CA ALA A 217 18.21 11.27 -10.26
C ALA A 217 18.99 12.19 -9.31
N SER A 218 18.29 13.05 -8.56
CA SER A 218 18.95 14.07 -7.74
C SER A 218 19.45 13.54 -6.38
N GLN A 219 18.77 12.54 -5.81
CA GLN A 219 19.03 12.06 -4.45
C GLN A 219 19.03 10.52 -4.34
N ALA A 220 19.54 9.83 -5.36
CA ALA A 220 19.60 8.38 -5.46
C ALA A 220 20.15 7.74 -4.17
N TRP A 221 21.29 8.21 -3.67
CA TRP A 221 21.92 7.67 -2.47
C TRP A 221 21.03 7.77 -1.23
N ARG A 222 20.43 8.94 -1.00
CA ARG A 222 19.54 9.13 0.15
C ARG A 222 18.28 8.28 0.02
N LEU A 223 17.70 8.20 -1.18
CA LEU A 223 16.52 7.38 -1.46
C LEU A 223 16.81 5.90 -1.14
N VAL A 224 17.96 5.37 -1.61
CA VAL A 224 18.35 3.98 -1.37
C VAL A 224 18.55 3.72 0.12
N VAL A 225 19.32 4.56 0.82
CA VAL A 225 19.57 4.40 2.27
C VAL A 225 18.29 4.47 3.09
N TYR A 226 17.42 5.46 2.80
CA TYR A 226 16.18 5.61 3.54
C TYR A 226 15.17 4.49 3.23
N SER A 227 15.16 4.00 1.99
CA SER A 227 14.34 2.85 1.61
C SER A 227 14.84 1.55 2.24
N ALA A 228 16.15 1.35 2.34
CA ALA A 228 16.74 0.21 3.03
C ALA A 228 16.43 0.23 4.54
N LEU A 229 16.56 1.41 5.16
CA LEU A 229 16.20 1.62 6.56
C LEU A 229 14.71 1.35 6.79
N LEU A 230 13.84 1.86 5.91
CA LEU A 230 12.41 1.61 5.96
C LEU A 230 12.08 0.13 5.79
N GLY A 231 12.74 -0.55 4.85
CA GLY A 231 12.62 -1.99 4.64
C GLY A 231 12.95 -2.79 5.90
N PHE A 232 14.06 -2.44 6.57
CA PHE A 232 14.44 -3.02 7.86
C PHE A 232 13.35 -2.80 8.93
N LEU A 233 12.85 -1.58 9.06
CA LEU A 233 11.80 -1.24 10.02
C LEU A 233 10.47 -1.94 9.70
N MET A 234 10.15 -2.13 8.43
CA MET A 234 8.96 -2.86 7.97
C MET A 234 9.06 -4.34 8.37
N VAL A 235 10.21 -4.98 8.15
CA VAL A 235 10.45 -6.37 8.52
C VAL A 235 10.41 -6.52 10.04
N LEU A 236 11.11 -5.66 10.77
CA LEU A 236 11.16 -5.71 12.24
C LEU A 236 9.78 -5.46 12.86
N GLY A 237 9.09 -4.39 12.44
CA GLY A 237 7.74 -4.07 12.94
C GLY A 237 6.72 -5.14 12.57
N GLY A 238 6.79 -5.63 11.33
CA GLY A 238 5.97 -6.75 10.87
C GLY A 238 6.21 -8.01 11.70
N TRP A 239 7.48 -8.37 11.92
CA TRP A 239 7.85 -9.56 12.71
C TRP A 239 7.31 -9.49 14.14
N VAL A 240 7.49 -8.37 14.83
CA VAL A 240 6.95 -8.16 16.18
C VAL A 240 5.42 -8.30 16.18
N PHE A 241 4.74 -7.68 15.23
CA PHE A 241 3.28 -7.76 15.14
C PHE A 241 2.79 -9.18 14.85
N PHE A 242 3.40 -9.89 13.91
CA PHE A 242 3.08 -11.28 13.60
C PHE A 242 3.35 -12.21 14.78
N TYR A 243 4.42 -11.94 15.55
CA TYR A 243 4.73 -12.70 16.76
C TYR A 243 3.58 -12.62 17.79
N PHE A 244 3.11 -11.41 18.10
CA PHE A 244 1.99 -11.24 19.04
C PHE A 244 0.70 -11.91 18.52
N CYS A 245 0.39 -11.74 17.25
CA CYS A 245 -0.77 -12.38 16.65
C CYS A 245 -0.63 -13.92 16.63
N GLY A 246 0.57 -14.44 16.40
CA GLY A 246 0.87 -15.87 16.49
C GLY A 246 0.63 -16.41 17.90
N GLN A 247 1.05 -15.68 18.94
CA GLN A 247 0.75 -16.07 20.33
C GLN A 247 -0.76 -16.09 20.60
N ALA A 248 -1.51 -15.13 20.08
CA ALA A 248 -2.96 -15.12 20.21
C ALA A 248 -3.61 -16.36 19.56
N PHE A 249 -3.11 -16.80 18.39
CA PHE A 249 -3.53 -18.06 17.76
C PHE A 249 -3.27 -19.28 18.64
N VAL A 250 -2.08 -19.36 19.23
CA VAL A 250 -1.72 -20.46 20.14
C VAL A 250 -2.63 -20.51 21.36
N ILE A 251 -2.89 -19.34 21.95
CA ILE A 251 -3.79 -19.23 23.11
C ILE A 251 -5.22 -19.67 22.72
N ALA A 252 -5.73 -19.16 21.59
CA ALA A 252 -7.05 -19.54 21.09
C ALA A 252 -7.15 -21.04 20.85
N HIS A 253 -6.12 -21.66 20.23
CA HIS A 253 -6.07 -23.09 19.98
C HIS A 253 -6.03 -23.91 21.28
N ARG A 254 -5.25 -23.47 22.29
CA ARG A 254 -5.17 -24.16 23.60
C ARG A 254 -6.51 -24.09 24.35
N ILE A 255 -7.22 -22.96 24.29
CA ILE A 255 -8.51 -22.79 24.97
C ILE A 255 -9.61 -23.58 24.25
N LEU A 256 -9.73 -23.41 22.93
CA LEU A 256 -10.83 -24.00 22.15
C LEU A 256 -10.60 -25.49 21.86
N GLY A 257 -9.32 -25.91 21.70
CA GLY A 257 -8.93 -27.30 21.47
C GLY A 257 -8.77 -28.15 22.74
N ALA A 258 -9.00 -27.57 23.94
CA ALA A 258 -8.88 -28.30 25.18
C ALA A 258 -9.90 -29.46 25.25
N GLN A 259 -9.39 -30.67 25.55
CA GLN A 259 -10.23 -31.86 25.65
C GLN A 259 -10.92 -32.03 27.02
N TRP A 260 -10.52 -31.25 28.02
CA TRP A 260 -11.03 -31.29 29.37
C TRP A 260 -12.12 -30.22 29.58
N ALA A 261 -13.34 -30.66 29.68
CA ALA A 261 -14.55 -30.02 30.16
C ALA A 261 -15.13 -28.75 29.45
N LEU A 262 -14.35 -27.86 28.85
CA LEU A 262 -14.86 -26.56 28.34
C LEU A 262 -14.53 -26.26 26.87
N GLY A 263 -13.67 -27.06 26.23
CA GLY A 263 -13.28 -26.87 24.81
C GLY A 263 -14.05 -27.77 23.86
N MET A 264 -14.02 -27.44 22.57
CA MET A 264 -14.61 -28.27 21.50
C MET A 264 -13.79 -29.55 21.23
N GLY A 265 -12.55 -29.66 21.78
CA GLY A 265 -11.68 -30.78 21.62
C GLY A 265 -11.34 -31.09 20.16
N GLN A 266 -11.45 -32.39 19.78
CA GLN A 266 -11.09 -32.85 18.42
C GLN A 266 -11.90 -32.16 17.30
N LYS A 267 -13.17 -31.84 17.54
CA LYS A 267 -14.03 -31.16 16.55
C LYS A 267 -13.44 -29.79 16.12
N TYR A 268 -12.89 -29.04 17.09
CA TYR A 268 -12.24 -27.75 16.76
C TYR A 268 -11.04 -27.97 15.84
N THR A 269 -10.21 -28.96 16.16
CA THR A 269 -9.01 -29.28 15.39
C THR A 269 -9.35 -29.68 13.96
N GLU A 270 -10.38 -30.48 13.75
CA GLU A 270 -10.86 -30.92 12.44
C GLU A 270 -11.38 -29.76 11.60
N VAL A 271 -12.25 -28.91 12.19
CA VAL A 271 -12.83 -27.73 11.55
C VAL A 271 -11.74 -26.73 11.16
N PHE A 272 -10.78 -26.50 12.06
CA PHE A 272 -9.67 -25.58 11.83
C PHE A 272 -8.71 -26.10 10.75
N ALA A 273 -8.40 -27.39 10.76
CA ALA A 273 -7.58 -28.05 9.75
C ALA A 273 -8.22 -27.97 8.35
N TYR A 274 -9.53 -28.17 8.27
CA TYR A 274 -10.30 -27.99 7.02
C TYR A 274 -10.20 -26.56 6.52
N GLY A 275 -10.39 -25.57 7.40
CA GLY A 275 -10.26 -24.15 7.06
C GLY A 275 -8.86 -23.77 6.54
N LEU A 276 -7.80 -24.25 7.19
CA LEU A 276 -6.41 -24.04 6.75
C LEU A 276 -6.12 -24.69 5.40
N ASN A 277 -6.73 -25.83 5.11
CA ASN A 277 -6.53 -26.51 3.84
C ASN A 277 -7.16 -25.77 2.65
N LEU A 278 -8.10 -24.86 2.88
CA LEU A 278 -8.62 -23.95 1.86
C LEU A 278 -7.63 -22.84 1.47
N LEU A 279 -6.54 -22.66 2.22
CA LEU A 279 -5.57 -21.58 2.11
C LEU A 279 -4.13 -22.10 1.95
N PRO A 280 -3.78 -22.85 0.89
CA PRO A 280 -2.47 -23.45 0.75
C PRO A 280 -1.29 -22.48 0.91
N PRO A 281 -1.30 -21.26 0.28
CA PRO A 281 -0.21 -20.29 0.43
C PRO A 281 -0.08 -19.76 1.87
N PHE A 282 -1.20 -19.48 2.52
CA PHE A 282 -1.21 -19.00 3.90
C PHE A 282 -0.67 -20.06 4.86
N ARG A 283 -1.05 -21.32 4.66
CA ARG A 283 -0.54 -22.43 5.44
C ARG A 283 0.98 -22.51 5.36
N MET A 284 1.57 -22.39 4.15
CA MET A 284 3.03 -22.39 3.98
C MET A 284 3.69 -21.23 4.72
N VAL A 285 3.17 -20.00 4.57
CA VAL A 285 3.71 -18.82 5.25
C VAL A 285 3.57 -18.94 6.77
N LEU A 286 2.45 -19.42 7.27
CA LEU A 286 2.23 -19.62 8.70
C LEU A 286 3.18 -20.67 9.27
N VAL A 287 3.35 -21.78 8.57
CA VAL A 287 4.28 -22.87 8.94
C VAL A 287 5.72 -22.33 9.01
N GLU A 288 6.17 -21.66 7.96
CA GLU A 288 7.51 -21.09 7.86
C GLU A 288 7.77 -20.06 8.95
N PHE A 289 6.80 -19.17 9.20
CA PHE A 289 6.90 -18.16 10.25
C PHE A 289 6.98 -18.80 11.63
N LEU A 290 6.08 -19.73 11.96
CA LEU A 290 6.04 -20.38 13.26
C LEU A 290 7.28 -21.25 13.54
N SER A 291 7.89 -21.83 12.49
CA SER A 291 9.12 -22.62 12.63
C SER A 291 10.36 -21.77 12.95
N ARG A 292 10.36 -20.49 12.52
CA ARG A 292 11.50 -19.57 12.71
C ARG A 292 11.43 -18.77 14.01
N VAL A 293 10.36 -18.87 14.80
CA VAL A 293 10.21 -18.13 16.06
C VAL A 293 10.93 -18.88 17.19
N PRO A 294 12.07 -18.37 17.73
CA PRO A 294 12.92 -19.13 18.66
C PRO A 294 12.24 -19.50 19.98
N CYS A 295 11.36 -18.63 20.49
CA CYS A 295 10.68 -18.83 21.76
C CYS A 295 9.49 -19.81 21.70
N CYS A 296 8.98 -20.07 20.50
CA CYS A 296 7.81 -20.92 20.27
C CYS A 296 8.14 -22.14 19.42
N GLY A 297 9.38 -22.25 18.95
CA GLY A 297 9.82 -23.27 17.98
C GLY A 297 9.64 -24.71 18.47
N GLY A 298 9.79 -24.98 19.76
CA GLY A 298 9.57 -26.31 20.30
C GLY A 298 8.10 -26.74 20.28
N PRO A 299 7.22 -26.08 21.02
CA PRO A 299 5.80 -26.47 21.08
C PRO A 299 5.01 -26.11 19.79
N LEU A 300 5.38 -25.07 19.07
CA LEU A 300 4.71 -24.66 17.81
C LEU A 300 5.23 -25.41 16.59
N ALA A 301 6.52 -25.73 16.53
CA ALA A 301 7.05 -26.57 15.47
C ALA A 301 6.49 -28.00 15.58
N SER A 302 6.30 -28.55 16.77
CA SER A 302 5.60 -29.81 16.94
C SER A 302 4.13 -29.75 16.56
N LEU A 303 3.47 -28.59 16.76
CA LEU A 303 2.13 -28.31 16.26
C LEU A 303 2.09 -28.25 14.71
N VAL A 304 3.13 -27.72 14.08
CA VAL A 304 3.18 -27.46 12.65
C VAL A 304 3.76 -28.64 11.85
N TYR A 305 4.82 -29.26 12.34
CA TYR A 305 5.53 -30.33 11.62
C TYR A 305 5.09 -31.74 11.99
N GLY A 306 4.19 -31.91 12.98
CA GLY A 306 3.60 -33.19 13.26
C GLY A 306 4.58 -34.35 13.29
N GLY A 307 5.65 -34.27 14.08
CA GLY A 307 6.45 -35.44 14.42
C GLY A 307 7.53 -35.87 13.43
N GLY A 308 7.93 -35.03 12.47
CA GLY A 308 8.92 -35.46 11.46
C GLY A 308 10.39 -35.17 11.76
N MET A 309 10.74 -34.21 12.64
CA MET A 309 12.13 -33.76 12.81
C MET A 309 12.61 -33.47 14.25
N ALA A 310 11.81 -33.61 15.24
CA ALA A 310 12.29 -33.59 16.63
C ALA A 310 11.70 -34.76 17.36
N GLY A 311 12.49 -35.78 17.57
CA GLY A 311 12.14 -37.03 18.21
C GLY A 311 11.74 -36.95 19.70
N LEU A 312 10.80 -36.08 20.02
CA LEU A 312 10.10 -36.06 21.28
C LEU A 312 8.61 -36.31 21.01
N PRO A 313 8.13 -37.54 21.21
CA PRO A 313 6.70 -37.79 21.21
C PRO A 313 6.11 -37.01 22.38
N VAL A 314 5.25 -36.04 22.07
CA VAL A 314 4.38 -35.43 23.08
C VAL A 314 3.30 -36.46 23.39
N PRO A 315 3.37 -37.17 24.55
CA PRO A 315 2.38 -38.17 24.87
C PRO A 315 1.02 -37.47 25.07
N GLY A 316 0.02 -37.83 24.29
CA GLY A 316 -1.37 -37.45 24.53
C GLY A 316 -2.01 -36.41 23.62
N ALA A 317 -1.41 -36.06 22.48
CA ALA A 317 -2.07 -35.16 21.54
C ALA A 317 -2.20 -35.76 20.12
N PRO A 318 -3.03 -36.78 19.90
CA PRO A 318 -3.25 -37.36 18.56
C PRO A 318 -3.89 -36.40 17.57
N GLY A 319 -4.53 -35.30 18.04
CA GLY A 319 -5.18 -34.33 17.18
C GLY A 319 -4.28 -33.28 16.55
N VAL A 320 -3.04 -33.12 17.00
CA VAL A 320 -2.12 -32.06 16.52
C VAL A 320 -1.56 -32.37 15.14
N ASN A 321 -1.38 -33.65 14.81
CA ASN A 321 -0.94 -34.07 13.48
C ASN A 321 -1.99 -33.78 12.38
N LEU A 322 -3.27 -33.76 12.72
CA LEU A 322 -4.38 -33.50 11.82
C LEU A 322 -4.46 -32.02 11.38
N LEU A 323 -3.99 -31.08 12.19
CA LEU A 323 -4.02 -29.63 11.85
C LEU A 323 -3.18 -29.30 10.61
N PHE A 324 -2.07 -30.01 10.44
CA PHE A 324 -1.07 -29.66 9.43
C PHE A 324 -0.88 -30.72 8.34
N HIS A 325 -1.29 -31.95 8.60
CA HIS A 325 -1.38 -33.03 7.63
C HIS A 325 -2.77 -33.68 7.73
N PRO A 326 -3.85 -32.96 7.33
CA PRO A 326 -5.13 -33.61 7.21
C PRO A 326 -4.98 -34.68 6.12
N THR A 327 -4.99 -35.94 6.53
CA THR A 327 -5.12 -37.04 5.57
C THR A 327 -6.42 -36.81 4.82
N GLY A 328 -6.41 -36.99 3.48
CA GLY A 328 -7.63 -36.76 2.67
C GLY A 328 -8.84 -37.56 3.15
N GLU A 329 -8.62 -38.68 3.84
CA GLU A 329 -9.61 -39.52 4.50
C GLU A 329 -10.33 -38.82 5.66
N ALA A 330 -9.60 -38.09 6.52
CA ALA A 330 -10.20 -37.31 7.62
C ALA A 330 -11.09 -36.15 7.14
N MET A 331 -10.79 -35.57 5.98
CA MET A 331 -11.62 -34.52 5.37
C MET A 331 -12.91 -35.07 4.75
N GLY A 332 -12.90 -36.30 4.22
CA GLY A 332 -14.06 -36.96 3.65
C GLY A 332 -15.13 -37.31 4.69
N MET A 333 -14.71 -37.57 5.94
CA MET A 333 -15.56 -38.03 7.04
C MET A 333 -16.27 -36.89 7.80
N LEU A 334 -15.91 -35.62 7.57
CA LEU A 334 -16.58 -34.50 8.24
C LEU A 334 -18.05 -34.43 7.84
N PRO A 335 -19.00 -34.35 8.81
CA PRO A 335 -20.40 -34.13 8.53
C PRO A 335 -20.60 -32.79 7.82
N LEU A 336 -21.71 -32.61 7.09
CA LEU A 336 -22.01 -31.39 6.32
C LEU A 336 -21.81 -30.12 7.15
N VAL A 337 -22.26 -30.12 8.40
CA VAL A 337 -22.08 -29.00 9.34
C VAL A 337 -20.59 -28.70 9.60
N GLY A 338 -19.75 -29.73 9.74
CA GLY A 338 -18.31 -29.58 9.90
C GLY A 338 -17.63 -28.97 8.68
N LYS A 339 -18.06 -29.34 7.47
CA LYS A 339 -17.57 -28.74 6.21
C LYS A 339 -17.96 -27.27 6.07
N ILE A 340 -19.21 -26.92 6.41
CA ILE A 340 -19.69 -25.53 6.40
C ILE A 340 -18.93 -24.70 7.44
N SER A 341 -18.79 -25.20 8.66
CA SER A 341 -18.02 -24.53 9.73
C SER A 341 -16.56 -24.34 9.34
N GLY A 342 -15.95 -25.35 8.73
CA GLY A 342 -14.56 -25.27 8.23
C GLY A 342 -14.40 -24.27 7.09
N PHE A 343 -15.38 -24.14 6.19
CA PHE A 343 -15.39 -23.14 5.14
C PHE A 343 -15.46 -21.71 5.70
N ILE A 344 -16.35 -21.46 6.66
CA ILE A 344 -16.46 -20.16 7.35
C ILE A 344 -15.15 -19.85 8.09
N THR A 345 -14.55 -20.84 8.76
CA THR A 345 -13.25 -20.69 9.42
C THR A 345 -12.16 -20.33 8.40
N GLY A 346 -12.13 -20.97 7.23
CA GLY A 346 -11.19 -20.66 6.16
C GLY A 346 -11.29 -19.21 5.67
N ILE A 347 -12.51 -18.72 5.43
CA ILE A 347 -12.75 -17.32 5.06
C ILE A 347 -12.27 -16.38 6.18
N SER A 348 -12.60 -16.68 7.43
CA SER A 348 -12.23 -15.87 8.58
C SER A 348 -10.70 -15.78 8.73
N LEU A 349 -10.00 -16.91 8.56
CA LEU A 349 -8.53 -16.97 8.57
C LEU A 349 -7.91 -16.17 7.42
N TRP A 350 -8.54 -16.20 6.23
CA TRP A 350 -8.07 -15.42 5.11
C TRP A 350 -8.20 -13.91 5.33
N LEU A 351 -9.35 -13.46 5.82
CA LEU A 351 -9.57 -12.06 6.18
C LEU A 351 -8.59 -11.60 7.26
N LEU A 352 -8.36 -12.44 8.26
CA LEU A 352 -7.39 -12.16 9.30
C LEU A 352 -5.97 -12.05 8.74
N PHE A 353 -5.58 -12.93 7.82
CA PHE A 353 -4.28 -12.85 7.14
C PHE A 353 -4.11 -11.55 6.35
N LEU A 354 -5.12 -11.14 5.59
CA LEU A 354 -5.09 -9.86 4.88
C LEU A 354 -4.94 -8.68 5.85
N PHE A 355 -5.62 -8.74 7.00
CA PHE A 355 -5.48 -7.73 8.04
C PHE A 355 -4.07 -7.73 8.67
N LEU A 356 -3.50 -8.89 8.93
CA LEU A 356 -2.13 -9.00 9.45
C LEU A 356 -1.10 -8.39 8.48
N VAL A 357 -1.21 -8.67 7.19
CA VAL A 357 -0.31 -8.13 6.16
C VAL A 357 -0.52 -6.63 5.95
N SER A 358 -1.68 -6.09 6.34
CA SER A 358 -1.97 -4.66 6.21
C SER A 358 -1.05 -3.77 7.05
N TYR A 359 -0.56 -4.24 8.21
CA TYR A 359 0.32 -3.44 9.07
C TYR A 359 1.72 -3.19 8.46
N PRO A 360 2.52 -4.21 8.06
CA PRO A 360 3.80 -3.95 7.41
C PRO A 360 3.64 -3.14 6.12
N LYS A 361 2.56 -3.34 5.38
CA LYS A 361 2.26 -2.54 4.20
C LYS A 361 1.94 -1.07 4.55
N ALA A 362 1.21 -0.82 5.64
CA ALA A 362 0.98 0.53 6.15
C ALA A 362 2.29 1.22 6.58
N ILE A 363 3.24 0.49 7.19
CA ILE A 363 4.60 1.01 7.49
C ILE A 363 5.28 1.47 6.21
N SER A 364 5.21 0.68 5.14
CA SER A 364 5.77 1.04 3.84
C SER A 364 5.16 2.34 3.30
N SER A 365 3.83 2.44 3.24
CA SER A 365 3.14 3.62 2.68
C SER A 365 3.40 4.89 3.49
N VAL A 366 3.33 4.81 4.82
CA VAL A 366 3.67 5.92 5.73
C VAL A 366 5.13 6.31 5.58
N GLY A 367 6.03 5.33 5.53
CA GLY A 367 7.46 5.56 5.42
C GLY A 367 7.85 6.24 4.12
N TYR A 368 7.31 5.81 2.97
CA TYR A 368 7.58 6.48 1.70
C TYR A 368 7.00 7.89 1.63
N SER A 369 5.88 8.16 2.30
CA SER A 369 5.36 9.53 2.46
C SER A 369 6.34 10.41 3.23
N LEU A 370 6.90 9.91 4.33
CA LEU A 370 7.93 10.63 5.10
C LEU A 370 9.22 10.82 4.30
N ILE A 371 9.69 9.78 3.60
CA ILE A 371 10.87 9.86 2.74
C ILE A 371 10.68 10.93 1.68
N PHE A 372 9.54 10.94 0.99
CA PHE A 372 9.25 11.93 -0.03
C PHE A 372 9.26 13.36 0.52
N ILE A 373 8.60 13.61 1.65
CA ILE A 373 8.58 14.93 2.32
C ILE A 373 10.01 15.38 2.69
N VAL A 374 10.83 14.47 3.22
CA VAL A 374 12.22 14.77 3.59
C VAL A 374 13.07 15.05 2.35
N LEU A 375 12.92 14.26 1.28
CA LEU A 375 13.68 14.44 0.04
C LEU A 375 13.31 15.75 -0.65
N THR A 376 12.02 16.10 -0.73
CA THR A 376 11.55 17.36 -1.32
C THR A 376 12.08 18.57 -0.54
N LYS A 377 12.08 18.51 0.81
CA LYS A 377 12.66 19.59 1.62
C LYS A 377 14.16 19.76 1.36
N LYS A 378 14.89 18.65 1.19
CA LYS A 378 16.34 18.71 0.92
C LYS A 378 16.70 19.06 -0.52
N LYS A 379 15.83 18.73 -1.48
CA LYS A 379 16.04 19.01 -2.90
C LYS A 379 15.67 20.46 -3.25
N ASP A 380 14.43 20.86 -2.91
CA ASP A 380 13.83 22.12 -3.38
C ASP A 380 13.73 23.17 -2.27
N ASN A 381 14.24 22.87 -1.08
CA ASN A 381 14.07 23.65 0.15
C ASN A 381 12.59 23.98 0.47
N LYS A 382 11.65 23.25 -0.15
CA LYS A 382 10.20 23.45 -0.03
C LYS A 382 9.64 22.62 1.10
N ASN A 383 9.07 23.29 2.11
CA ASN A 383 8.38 22.59 3.19
C ASN A 383 6.92 22.29 2.78
N LEU A 384 6.64 21.04 2.41
CA LEU A 384 5.30 20.61 2.00
C LEU A 384 4.27 20.69 3.15
N LEU A 385 4.73 20.72 4.41
CA LEU A 385 3.86 20.77 5.59
C LEU A 385 3.41 22.18 5.96
N GLU A 386 4.10 23.20 5.47
CA GLU A 386 3.62 24.57 5.64
C GLU A 386 2.29 24.70 4.91
N LYS A 387 1.21 24.89 5.68
CA LYS A 387 -0.05 25.32 5.10
C LYS A 387 0.27 26.59 4.31
N LYS A 388 0.16 26.54 2.99
CA LYS A 388 -0.07 27.77 2.24
C LYS A 388 -1.31 28.38 2.90
N GLU A 389 -1.13 29.40 3.72
CA GLU A 389 -2.25 30.27 4.04
C GLU A 389 -2.86 30.59 2.68
N LYS A 390 -4.04 30.02 2.42
CA LYS A 390 -4.90 30.62 1.42
C LYS A 390 -5.04 32.06 1.92
N LYS A 391 -4.33 32.99 1.31
CA LYS A 391 -4.82 34.33 1.18
C LYS A 391 -6.15 34.13 0.44
N GLU A 392 -7.20 33.92 1.20
CA GLU A 392 -8.52 34.34 0.78
C GLU A 392 -8.35 35.85 0.62
N GLU A 393 -8.01 36.28 -0.61
CA GLU A 393 -8.37 37.60 -1.05
C GLU A 393 -9.87 37.66 -0.77
N TRP A 394 -10.21 38.30 0.32
CA TRP A 394 -11.54 38.79 0.57
C TRP A 394 -11.84 39.70 -0.62
N LYS A 395 -12.34 39.15 -1.71
CA LYS A 395 -13.05 39.92 -2.72
C LYS A 395 -14.25 40.46 -2.00
N MET A 396 -14.14 41.71 -1.57
CA MET A 396 -15.31 42.42 -1.11
C MET A 396 -16.37 42.19 -2.22
N PRO A 397 -17.61 41.81 -1.85
CA PRO A 397 -18.67 41.73 -2.82
C PRO A 397 -18.68 43.07 -3.55
N GLU A 398 -18.50 43.05 -4.88
CA GLU A 398 -18.71 44.22 -5.70
C GLU A 398 -20.14 44.69 -5.41
N VAL A 399 -20.23 45.86 -4.79
CA VAL A 399 -21.51 46.56 -4.62
C VAL A 399 -22.07 46.72 -6.04
N PRO A 400 -23.27 46.19 -6.33
CA PRO A 400 -23.84 46.38 -7.66
C PRO A 400 -23.89 47.87 -7.95
N LYS A 401 -23.24 48.31 -9.03
CA LYS A 401 -23.41 49.65 -9.59
C LYS A 401 -24.91 49.83 -9.84
N ALA A 402 -25.56 50.65 -9.00
CA ALA A 402 -26.91 51.09 -9.26
C ALA A 402 -26.90 51.84 -10.60
N GLU A 403 -27.66 51.36 -11.55
CA GLU A 403 -27.99 52.09 -12.78
C GLU A 403 -28.60 53.46 -12.43
N GLU A 404 -27.95 54.52 -12.95
CA GLU A 404 -28.49 55.86 -12.93
C GLU A 404 -29.81 55.91 -13.73
N THR A 405 -30.92 55.83 -13.01
CA THR A 405 -32.23 56.23 -13.56
C THR A 405 -32.51 57.66 -13.12
N LYS A 406 -32.39 58.60 -14.06
CA LYS A 406 -32.83 59.98 -13.89
C LYS A 406 -34.32 60.01 -13.61
N ALA A 407 -34.71 60.61 -12.50
CA ALA A 407 -36.06 61.11 -12.25
C ALA A 407 -36.01 62.30 -11.25
N PRO A 408 -37.00 63.23 -11.24
CA PRO A 408 -36.74 64.61 -11.07
C PRO A 408 -36.74 65.17 -9.63
N GLU A 409 -36.13 66.37 -9.51
CA GLU A 409 -35.96 67.13 -8.27
C GLU A 409 -37.26 67.36 -7.47
N ALA A 410 -37.20 67.10 -6.15
CA ALA A 410 -38.15 67.67 -5.17
C ALA A 410 -37.35 68.16 -3.94
N PRO A 411 -37.83 69.17 -3.22
CA PRO A 411 -37.03 70.09 -2.41
C PRO A 411 -36.57 69.55 -1.08
N LYS A 412 -35.36 69.98 -0.66
CA LYS A 412 -34.68 69.62 0.59
C LYS A 412 -35.41 70.04 1.84
N PRO A 413 -35.56 69.19 2.86
CA PRO A 413 -35.87 69.60 4.23
C PRO A 413 -34.60 69.96 5.01
N PRO A 414 -34.72 70.79 6.08
CA PRO A 414 -33.58 71.38 6.78
C PRO A 414 -32.79 70.40 7.66
N VAL A 415 -31.48 70.63 7.69
CA VAL A 415 -30.45 69.85 8.40
C VAL A 415 -30.57 70.05 9.93
N PRO A 416 -30.61 68.95 10.75
CA PRO A 416 -30.47 69.09 12.20
C PRO A 416 -29.01 69.28 12.62
N PRO A 417 -28.72 69.94 13.77
CA PRO A 417 -27.35 70.27 14.16
C PRO A 417 -26.55 69.03 14.59
N VAL A 418 -25.28 69.03 14.20
CA VAL A 418 -24.29 67.99 14.49
C VAL A 418 -23.89 68.05 15.96
N PRO A 419 -23.88 66.90 16.70
CA PRO A 419 -23.32 66.85 18.05
C PRO A 419 -21.78 66.95 18.04
N PRO A 420 -21.17 67.56 19.10
CA PRO A 420 -19.71 67.74 19.15
C PRO A 420 -18.96 66.39 19.28
N ALA A 421 -17.83 66.31 18.59
CA ALA A 421 -16.97 65.15 18.55
C ALA A 421 -16.33 64.86 19.93
N PRO A 422 -16.19 63.56 20.31
CA PRO A 422 -15.50 63.19 21.57
C PRO A 422 -13.99 63.50 21.52
N PRO A 423 -13.35 63.81 22.65
CA PRO A 423 -11.92 64.12 22.68
C PRO A 423 -11.05 62.95 22.32
N ALA A 424 -9.96 63.21 21.59
CA ALA A 424 -8.99 62.21 21.17
C ALA A 424 -8.25 61.55 22.35
N PRO A 425 -7.97 60.24 22.28
CA PRO A 425 -7.21 59.55 23.35
C PRO A 425 -5.74 60.03 23.39
N PRO A 426 -5.12 60.01 24.61
CA PRO A 426 -3.74 60.47 24.78
C PRO A 426 -2.74 59.55 24.06
N LYS A 427 -1.72 60.14 23.46
CA LYS A 427 -0.61 59.46 22.79
C LYS A 427 0.17 58.58 23.79
N PRO A 428 0.55 57.36 23.42
CA PRO A 428 1.44 56.54 24.24
C PRO A 428 2.85 57.16 24.34
N PRO A 429 3.54 56.96 25.50
CA PRO A 429 4.88 57.47 25.69
C PRO A 429 5.91 56.84 24.76
N ALA A 430 6.87 57.65 24.32
CA ALA A 430 7.95 57.24 23.43
C ALA A 430 8.88 56.19 24.08
N PRO A 431 9.39 55.21 23.33
CA PRO A 431 10.34 54.22 23.86
C PRO A 431 11.69 54.87 24.23
N PRO A 432 12.37 54.36 25.28
CA PRO A 432 13.66 54.89 25.71
C PRO A 432 14.75 54.70 24.68
N ALA A 433 15.65 55.69 24.55
CA ALA A 433 16.78 55.70 23.64
C ALA A 433 17.82 54.57 23.98
N PRO A 434 18.50 53.97 22.97
CA PRO A 434 19.52 52.98 23.24
C PRO A 434 20.77 53.56 23.88
N PRO A 435 21.45 52.79 24.80
CA PRO A 435 22.64 53.26 25.48
C PRO A 435 23.81 53.44 24.52
N ALA A 436 24.61 54.52 24.75
CA ALA A 436 25.79 54.86 24.00
C ALA A 436 26.92 53.83 24.18
N PRO A 437 27.77 53.61 23.15
CA PRO A 437 28.91 52.69 23.27
C PRO A 437 29.96 53.25 24.27
N LYS A 438 30.41 52.37 25.15
CA LYS A 438 31.55 52.68 26.07
C LYS A 438 32.87 52.67 25.32
N PRO A 439 33.82 53.49 25.79
CA PRO A 439 35.14 53.66 25.14
C PRO A 439 36.04 52.45 25.18
#